data_c56664ddf425257833000579f862ffbb
#
_entry.id   c56664ddf425257833000579f862ffbb
#
_cell.length_a   1.000
_cell.length_b   1.000
_cell.length_c   1.000
_cell.angle_alpha   90.00
_cell.angle_beta   90.00
_cell.angle_gamma   90.00
#
_symmetry.space_group_name_H-M   'P 1'
#
loop_
_entity.id
_entity.type
_entity.pdbx_description
1 polymer ?
#
loop_
_entity_poly.entity_id
_entity_poly.type
_entity_poly.pdbx_seq_one_letter_code
_entity_poly.pdbx_strand_id
1 'polypeptide(L)'
;MAAIAVIFFLGPSPAQAQLGAGCTCPAGTTPAGVNSCHVKGTFFVPATCSAGNLGIARIAASQQQLSFSGVQSILQGRRDQLQGTLGGSKAGSAISGYAESDFDETFGALGYASQRSNPLAYKAPPAPAAPASTGPSWAAWAQGLGDWEHRDATSATDFAHFTSTSAAQAGVDATWKGLAASDDALVVGLVGSWTDTHVSYDGTPTKTRMSGPGVGLYDTYVRGGFSADLTTKFDFLQLTSDFGSATPAPTSVGLTNAGVSGNLQYKQDLGHDSFVEPTGGFSFTRTMFGSGAEASGLADSSDLRLQAGARWGASWTVNTVSIEPSLKTLVYSDVIVDGGTTATAVAASVSPTDQGKVRGEVDPALNLDFGSGYSAALSGQVRFGEGLLGGSVNLNLRKQW
;
A
#
# COMPACT_ATOMS: atom_id res chain seq x y z
N MET A 1 -15.97 -15.48 -21.25
CA MET A 1 -15.14 -14.30 -20.93
C MET A 1 -15.45 -13.22 -21.96
N ALA A 2 -16.25 -12.21 -21.60
CA ALA A 2 -16.60 -11.11 -22.48
C ALA A 2 -15.85 -9.88 -22.00
N ALA A 3 -14.93 -9.37 -22.80
CA ALA A 3 -14.24 -8.11 -22.57
C ALA A 3 -15.20 -6.98 -22.94
N ILE A 4 -15.59 -6.15 -21.99
CA ILE A 4 -16.36 -4.93 -22.22
C ILE A 4 -15.35 -3.83 -22.53
N ALA A 5 -15.21 -3.49 -23.82
CA ALA A 5 -14.49 -2.30 -24.25
C ALA A 5 -15.43 -1.10 -24.14
N VAL A 6 -15.20 -0.22 -23.16
CA VAL A 6 -15.89 1.07 -23.07
C VAL A 6 -15.10 2.06 -23.91
N ILE A 7 -15.65 2.43 -25.07
CA ILE A 7 -15.10 3.46 -25.95
C ILE A 7 -15.76 4.79 -25.54
N PHE A 8 -15.00 5.68 -24.95
CA PHE A 8 -15.41 7.07 -24.74
C PHE A 8 -15.13 7.87 -26.03
N PHE A 9 -16.20 8.35 -26.66
CA PHE A 9 -16.11 9.38 -27.70
C PHE A 9 -15.95 10.74 -27.02
N LEU A 10 -14.74 11.27 -27.04
CA LEU A 10 -14.49 12.68 -26.73
C LEU A 10 -14.73 13.49 -28.00
N GLY A 11 -15.83 14.24 -28.05
CA GLY A 11 -16.05 15.24 -29.09
C GLY A 11 -15.01 16.37 -29.01
N PRO A 12 -14.59 16.98 -30.12
CA PRO A 12 -13.67 18.10 -30.10
C PRO A 12 -14.33 19.31 -29.41
N SER A 13 -13.87 19.64 -28.20
CA SER A 13 -14.21 20.91 -27.59
C SER A 13 -13.54 22.05 -28.34
N PRO A 14 -14.21 23.21 -28.53
CA PRO A 14 -13.56 24.38 -29.11
C PRO A 14 -12.33 24.73 -28.30
N ALA A 15 -11.20 24.95 -28.96
CA ALA A 15 -9.95 25.33 -28.30
C ALA A 15 -10.13 26.70 -27.64
N GLN A 16 -10.53 26.66 -26.35
CA GLN A 16 -10.47 27.84 -25.50
C GLN A 16 -9.01 28.04 -25.07
N ALA A 17 -8.54 29.27 -25.07
CA ALA A 17 -7.24 29.61 -24.51
C ALA A 17 -7.25 29.23 -23.04
N GLN A 18 -6.51 28.16 -22.68
CA GLN A 18 -6.45 27.62 -21.31
C GLN A 18 -5.15 28.07 -20.64
N LEU A 19 -5.27 28.54 -19.41
CA LEU A 19 -4.12 28.75 -18.54
C LEU A 19 -3.49 27.42 -18.13
N GLY A 20 -2.19 27.40 -17.88
CA GLY A 20 -1.54 26.29 -17.22
C GLY A 20 -2.14 26.06 -15.84
N ALA A 21 -2.26 24.80 -15.38
CA ALA A 21 -2.65 24.51 -14.02
C ALA A 21 -1.69 25.20 -13.03
N GLY A 22 -2.20 25.71 -11.94
CA GLY A 22 -1.43 26.52 -11.01
C GLY A 22 -1.23 27.98 -11.45
N CYS A 23 -1.72 28.40 -12.61
CA CYS A 23 -1.62 29.75 -13.10
C CYS A 23 -2.95 30.50 -12.93
N THR A 24 -2.90 31.78 -12.53
CA THR A 24 -4.06 32.64 -12.34
C THR A 24 -3.88 33.96 -13.09
N CYS A 25 -4.97 34.47 -13.62
CA CYS A 25 -4.97 35.81 -14.21
C CYS A 25 -5.18 36.87 -13.14
N PRO A 26 -4.53 38.04 -13.25
CA PRO A 26 -4.83 39.21 -12.42
C PRO A 26 -6.31 39.61 -12.46
N ALA A 27 -6.82 40.21 -11.41
CA ALA A 27 -8.21 40.63 -11.33
C ALA A 27 -8.60 41.53 -12.54
N GLY A 28 -9.73 41.24 -13.18
CA GLY A 28 -10.23 41.98 -14.34
C GLY A 28 -9.67 41.57 -15.69
N THR A 29 -8.91 40.45 -15.75
CA THR A 29 -8.38 39.89 -16.97
C THR A 29 -8.95 38.47 -17.23
N THR A 30 -8.90 37.99 -18.46
CA THR A 30 -9.38 36.66 -18.87
C THR A 30 -8.23 35.86 -19.47
N PRO A 31 -8.25 34.52 -19.36
CA PRO A 31 -7.25 33.66 -20.01
C PRO A 31 -7.16 33.90 -21.52
N ALA A 32 -5.94 34.11 -22.03
CA ALA A 32 -5.67 34.34 -23.45
C ALA A 32 -4.64 33.36 -24.04
N GLY A 33 -4.10 32.48 -23.21
CA GLY A 33 -3.11 31.46 -23.56
C GLY A 33 -2.57 30.82 -22.31
N VAL A 34 -1.65 29.87 -22.47
CA VAL A 34 -1.12 29.04 -21.36
C VAL A 34 -0.61 29.89 -20.17
N ASN A 35 -0.10 31.10 -20.42
CA ASN A 35 0.49 31.98 -19.42
C ASN A 35 0.25 33.43 -19.69
N SER A 36 -0.77 33.75 -20.44
CA SER A 36 -1.13 35.11 -20.78
C SER A 36 -2.59 35.37 -20.45
N CYS A 37 -2.85 36.55 -19.92
CA CYS A 37 -4.18 37.01 -19.58
C CYS A 37 -4.51 38.24 -20.44
N HIS A 38 -5.73 38.31 -20.93
CA HIS A 38 -6.19 39.42 -21.77
C HIS A 38 -6.88 40.49 -20.91
N VAL A 39 -6.38 41.70 -20.99
CA VAL A 39 -7.04 42.89 -20.46
C VAL A 39 -8.04 43.41 -21.47
N LYS A 40 -9.27 43.70 -21.06
CA LYS A 40 -10.35 44.18 -21.91
C LYS A 40 -9.85 45.45 -22.66
N GLY A 41 -9.47 45.27 -23.96
CA GLY A 41 -9.08 46.39 -24.82
C GLY A 41 -7.77 46.27 -25.61
N THR A 42 -6.83 45.33 -25.40
CA THR A 42 -5.70 45.09 -26.32
C THR A 42 -4.37 44.68 -25.66
N PHE A 43 -4.23 44.63 -24.34
CA PHE A 43 -2.96 44.27 -23.73
C PHE A 43 -2.98 42.88 -23.15
N PHE A 44 -1.90 42.11 -23.36
CA PHE A 44 -1.65 40.86 -22.68
C PHE A 44 -0.78 41.12 -21.45
N VAL A 45 -1.18 40.56 -20.33
CA VAL A 45 -0.38 40.54 -19.09
C VAL A 45 0.01 39.08 -18.78
N PRO A 46 1.20 38.84 -18.19
CA PRO A 46 1.58 37.51 -17.81
C PRO A 46 0.64 36.99 -16.71
N ALA A 47 0.30 35.71 -16.76
CA ALA A 47 -0.34 35.00 -15.69
C ALA A 47 0.65 34.79 -14.53
N THR A 48 0.16 34.76 -13.30
CA THR A 48 0.94 34.36 -12.13
C THR A 48 0.77 32.87 -11.90
N CYS A 49 1.86 32.11 -11.95
CA CYS A 49 1.86 30.66 -11.75
C CYS A 49 2.50 30.32 -10.40
N SER A 50 1.92 29.37 -9.67
CA SER A 50 2.38 28.92 -8.37
C SER A 50 2.18 27.43 -8.19
N ALA A 51 3.19 26.74 -7.68
CA ALA A 51 3.11 25.32 -7.34
C ALA A 51 2.13 25.06 -6.18
N GLY A 52 1.89 26.04 -5.32
CA GLY A 52 0.91 25.92 -4.23
C GLY A 52 -0.50 25.65 -4.70
N ASN A 53 -0.86 26.05 -5.92
CA ASN A 53 -2.18 25.83 -6.50
C ASN A 53 -2.34 24.42 -7.12
N LEU A 54 -1.30 23.59 -7.12
CA LEU A 54 -1.28 22.29 -7.80
C LEU A 54 -1.67 21.10 -6.90
N GLY A 55 -2.06 21.32 -5.65
CA GLY A 55 -2.40 20.22 -4.74
C GLY A 55 -1.21 19.32 -4.37
N ILE A 56 0.02 19.81 -4.48
CA ILE A 56 1.27 19.02 -4.33
C ILE A 56 1.33 18.26 -3.01
N ALA A 57 0.93 18.89 -1.91
CA ALA A 57 0.98 18.25 -0.59
C ALA A 57 0.09 17.00 -0.52
N ARG A 58 -1.09 17.03 -1.14
CA ARG A 58 -1.99 15.89 -1.23
C ARG A 58 -1.43 14.77 -2.09
N ILE A 59 -0.82 15.11 -3.22
CA ILE A 59 -0.15 14.15 -4.10
C ILE A 59 1.01 13.49 -3.34
N ALA A 60 1.79 14.26 -2.59
CA ALA A 60 2.88 13.75 -1.75
C ALA A 60 2.37 12.80 -0.64
N ALA A 61 1.23 13.13 0.00
CA ALA A 61 0.59 12.26 0.97
C ALA A 61 0.09 10.95 0.32
N SER A 62 -0.55 11.00 -0.86
CA SER A 62 -0.96 9.79 -1.61
C SER A 62 0.24 8.90 -1.96
N GLN A 63 1.37 9.48 -2.35
CA GLN A 63 2.61 8.75 -2.61
C GLN A 63 3.13 8.04 -1.35
N GLN A 64 3.06 8.68 -0.18
CA GLN A 64 3.42 8.06 1.10
C GLN A 64 2.49 6.90 1.44
N GLN A 65 1.18 7.03 1.20
CA GLN A 65 0.20 5.96 1.40
C GLN A 65 0.51 4.73 0.54
N LEU A 66 0.87 4.94 -0.73
CA LEU A 66 1.30 3.86 -1.62
C LEU A 66 2.54 3.15 -1.06
N SER A 67 3.48 3.89 -0.52
CA SER A 67 4.69 3.34 0.09
C SER A 67 4.37 2.49 1.32
N PHE A 68 3.43 2.92 2.17
CA PHE A 68 2.94 2.13 3.30
C PHE A 68 2.22 0.86 2.85
N SER A 69 1.36 0.94 1.83
CA SER A 69 0.66 -0.25 1.31
C SER A 69 1.64 -1.30 0.78
N GLY A 70 2.75 -0.87 0.18
CA GLY A 70 3.85 -1.75 -0.23
C GLY A 70 4.44 -2.50 0.97
N VAL A 71 4.83 -1.83 2.05
CA VAL A 71 5.35 -2.47 3.27
C VAL A 71 4.30 -3.39 3.89
N GLN A 72 3.04 -2.97 3.95
CA GLN A 72 1.95 -3.80 4.48
C GLN A 72 1.74 -5.09 3.68
N SER A 73 1.91 -5.08 2.36
CA SER A 73 1.87 -6.28 1.53
C SER A 73 2.96 -7.29 1.94
N ILE A 74 4.17 -6.83 2.25
CA ILE A 74 5.26 -7.66 2.78
C ILE A 74 4.89 -8.24 4.15
N LEU A 75 4.39 -7.39 5.06
CA LEU A 75 3.99 -7.82 6.41
C LEU A 75 2.84 -8.82 6.36
N GLN A 76 1.86 -8.65 5.45
CA GLN A 76 0.77 -9.59 5.26
C GLN A 76 1.29 -10.99 4.91
N GLY A 77 2.14 -11.13 3.89
CA GLY A 77 2.73 -12.42 3.54
C GLY A 77 3.53 -13.03 4.70
N ARG A 78 4.19 -12.19 5.52
CA ARG A 78 4.92 -12.66 6.69
C ARG A 78 4.01 -13.15 7.80
N ARG A 79 2.91 -12.41 8.09
CA ARG A 79 1.91 -12.84 9.08
C ARG A 79 1.29 -14.18 8.72
N ASP A 80 0.91 -14.36 7.44
CA ASP A 80 0.31 -15.60 6.95
C ASP A 80 1.24 -16.80 7.17
N GLN A 81 2.53 -16.65 6.89
CA GLN A 81 3.55 -17.66 7.19
C GLN A 81 3.66 -17.95 8.69
N LEU A 82 3.69 -16.90 9.54
CA LEU A 82 3.83 -17.05 10.99
C LEU A 82 2.60 -17.70 11.60
N GLN A 83 1.39 -17.27 11.22
CA GLN A 83 0.13 -17.85 11.70
C GLN A 83 0.00 -19.32 11.28
N GLY A 84 0.42 -19.69 10.07
CA GLY A 84 0.50 -21.07 9.64
C GLY A 84 1.47 -21.92 10.47
N THR A 85 2.60 -21.34 10.91
CA THR A 85 3.61 -22.09 11.69
C THR A 85 3.33 -22.09 13.19
N LEU A 86 2.77 -21.03 13.77
CA LEU A 86 2.46 -20.90 15.20
C LEU A 86 1.15 -21.59 15.56
N GLY A 87 0.17 -21.62 14.68
CA GLY A 87 -1.12 -22.29 14.87
C GLY A 87 -1.06 -23.83 14.90
N GLY A 88 0.15 -24.39 14.92
CA GLY A 88 0.37 -25.83 14.83
C GLY A 88 -0.25 -26.35 13.53
N SER A 89 0.55 -26.51 12.50
CA SER A 89 0.11 -26.84 11.17
C SER A 89 -0.99 -27.92 11.20
N LYS A 90 -2.21 -27.54 10.86
CA LYS A 90 -3.18 -28.49 10.32
C LYS A 90 -2.74 -29.02 8.94
N ALA A 91 -1.64 -28.46 8.39
CA ALA A 91 -0.99 -28.99 7.21
C ALA A 91 -0.21 -30.24 7.59
N GLY A 92 -0.83 -31.37 7.45
CA GLY A 92 -0.18 -32.66 7.57
C GLY A 92 -0.33 -33.39 8.92
N SER A 93 -1.26 -33.01 9.80
CA SER A 93 -2.05 -34.03 10.46
C SER A 93 -2.81 -34.75 9.34
N ALA A 94 -2.05 -35.39 8.45
CA ALA A 94 -2.60 -36.49 7.76
C ALA A 94 -3.40 -37.25 8.82
N ILE A 95 -4.61 -37.55 8.53
CA ILE A 95 -5.44 -38.60 9.10
C ILE A 95 -4.61 -39.89 9.09
N SER A 96 -3.54 -39.94 9.85
CA SER A 96 -2.75 -41.13 10.08
C SER A 96 -2.84 -41.58 11.53
N GLY A 97 -3.76 -40.98 12.29
CA GLY A 97 -4.04 -41.36 13.66
C GLY A 97 -5.48 -41.75 13.96
N TYR A 98 -6.34 -41.68 12.98
CA TYR A 98 -7.73 -42.12 13.14
C TYR A 98 -8.04 -43.14 12.12
N ALA A 99 -7.83 -44.34 12.33
CA ALA A 99 -8.60 -45.34 11.63
C ALA A 99 -8.22 -46.78 11.92
N GLU A 100 -7.19 -47.05 12.68
CA GLU A 100 -6.84 -48.46 12.86
C GLU A 100 -6.92 -48.97 14.30
N SER A 101 -7.19 -48.10 15.30
CA SER A 101 -7.30 -48.59 16.68
C SER A 101 -8.72 -48.84 17.17
N ASP A 102 -9.75 -48.23 16.59
CA ASP A 102 -11.12 -48.38 17.09
C ASP A 102 -11.95 -49.44 16.33
N PHE A 103 -11.48 -49.94 15.17
CA PHE A 103 -12.17 -51.02 14.45
C PHE A 103 -11.70 -52.41 14.81
N ASP A 104 -10.52 -52.57 15.41
CA ASP A 104 -9.97 -53.90 15.74
C ASP A 104 -10.45 -54.44 17.06
N GLU A 105 -10.93 -53.58 17.99
CA GLU A 105 -11.47 -54.09 19.27
C GLU A 105 -12.90 -54.66 19.16
N THR A 106 -13.64 -54.33 18.11
CA THR A 106 -15.03 -54.83 17.97
C THR A 106 -15.12 -56.16 17.21
N PHE A 107 -14.11 -56.58 16.48
CA PHE A 107 -14.07 -57.84 15.74
C PHE A 107 -13.07 -58.87 16.30
N GLY A 108 -12.27 -58.51 17.28
CA GLY A 108 -11.29 -59.39 17.92
C GLY A 108 -11.91 -60.51 18.81
N ALA A 109 -13.23 -60.50 19.02
CA ALA A 109 -13.90 -61.47 19.90
C ALA A 109 -14.29 -62.79 19.23
N LEU A 110 -14.07 -62.98 17.93
CA LEU A 110 -14.54 -64.17 17.20
C LEU A 110 -13.47 -64.89 16.33
N GLY A 111 -12.19 -64.65 16.58
CA GLY A 111 -11.17 -65.35 15.78
C GLY A 111 -10.04 -65.91 16.63
N TYR A 112 -9.96 -67.24 16.74
CA TYR A 112 -8.76 -67.97 17.16
C TYR A 112 -7.65 -67.71 16.11
N ALA A 113 -6.84 -66.68 16.32
CA ALA A 113 -5.67 -66.45 15.51
C ALA A 113 -4.43 -66.94 16.24
N SER A 114 -3.76 -67.89 15.66
CA SER A 114 -2.49 -68.44 16.09
C SER A 114 -1.47 -67.34 16.35
N GLN A 115 -0.91 -67.33 17.58
CA GLN A 115 0.25 -66.52 17.92
C GLN A 115 1.43 -66.83 17.01
N ARG A 116 1.66 -66.01 16.00
CA ARG A 116 2.97 -65.86 15.43
C ARG A 116 3.68 -64.76 16.21
N SER A 117 4.69 -65.14 17.00
CA SER A 117 5.61 -64.25 17.67
C SER A 117 6.36 -63.40 16.64
N ASN A 118 5.82 -62.25 16.31
CA ASN A 118 6.61 -61.22 15.67
C ASN A 118 7.55 -60.64 16.73
N PRO A 119 8.87 -60.63 16.52
CA PRO A 119 9.76 -59.87 17.41
C PRO A 119 9.29 -58.43 17.41
N LEU A 120 8.96 -57.90 18.56
CA LEU A 120 8.61 -56.49 18.76
C LEU A 120 9.66 -55.66 18.05
N ALA A 121 9.27 -55.03 16.95
CA ALA A 121 10.08 -54.05 16.29
C ALA A 121 10.30 -52.93 17.35
N TYR A 122 11.49 -52.85 17.91
CA TYR A 122 11.89 -51.82 18.83
C TYR A 122 11.78 -50.50 18.07
N LYS A 123 10.68 -49.76 18.27
CA LYS A 123 10.51 -48.45 17.69
C LYS A 123 11.57 -47.58 18.37
N ALA A 124 12.62 -47.26 17.66
CA ALA A 124 13.66 -46.39 18.18
C ALA A 124 12.98 -45.17 18.77
N PRO A 125 13.39 -44.72 19.97
CA PRO A 125 12.88 -43.49 20.53
C PRO A 125 12.95 -42.38 19.48
N PRO A 126 11.93 -41.54 19.31
CA PRO A 126 12.02 -40.44 18.38
C PRO A 126 13.31 -39.67 18.69
N ALA A 127 14.08 -39.38 17.65
CA ALA A 127 15.30 -38.60 17.80
C ALA A 127 14.95 -37.33 18.60
N PRO A 128 15.76 -36.93 19.58
CA PRO A 128 15.54 -35.70 20.32
C PRO A 128 15.27 -34.60 19.33
N ALA A 129 14.17 -33.86 19.47
CA ALA A 129 13.89 -32.70 18.64
C ALA A 129 15.14 -31.80 18.69
N ALA A 130 15.67 -31.44 17.54
CA ALA A 130 16.78 -30.50 17.48
C ALA A 130 16.40 -29.27 18.34
N PRO A 131 17.31 -28.79 19.21
CA PRO A 131 17.02 -27.65 20.05
C PRO A 131 16.55 -26.52 19.13
N ALA A 132 15.36 -25.95 19.45
CA ALA A 132 14.86 -24.80 18.71
C ALA A 132 15.94 -23.73 18.72
N SER A 133 16.30 -23.18 17.55
CA SER A 133 17.30 -22.13 17.47
C SER A 133 16.80 -20.96 18.33
N THR A 134 17.55 -20.62 19.38
CA THR A 134 17.20 -19.54 20.32
C THR A 134 17.42 -18.14 19.75
N GLY A 135 17.94 -18.05 18.52
CA GLY A 135 18.23 -16.80 17.83
C GLY A 135 17.11 -16.38 16.86
N PRO A 136 17.11 -15.10 16.42
CA PRO A 136 16.18 -14.62 15.43
C PRO A 136 16.42 -15.29 14.07
N SER A 137 15.35 -15.54 13.33
CA SER A 137 15.44 -15.86 11.89
C SER A 137 15.46 -14.58 11.08
N TRP A 138 16.36 -14.51 10.09
CA TRP A 138 16.53 -13.34 9.24
C TRP A 138 15.83 -13.52 7.90
N ALA A 139 15.45 -12.41 7.29
CA ALA A 139 14.97 -12.40 5.92
C ALA A 139 15.38 -11.12 5.20
N ALA A 140 15.47 -11.20 3.87
CA ALA A 140 15.55 -10.06 2.98
C ALA A 140 14.45 -10.15 1.94
N TRP A 141 14.02 -8.98 1.46
CA TRP A 141 12.98 -8.89 0.46
C TRP A 141 13.20 -7.70 -0.47
N ALA A 142 12.60 -7.78 -1.64
CA ALA A 142 12.55 -6.68 -2.59
C ALA A 142 11.18 -6.67 -3.27
N GLN A 143 10.71 -5.48 -3.62
CA GLN A 143 9.46 -5.30 -4.36
C GLN A 143 9.54 -4.15 -5.35
N GLY A 144 8.80 -4.30 -6.46
CA GLY A 144 8.47 -3.24 -7.38
C GLY A 144 6.98 -2.95 -7.35
N LEU A 145 6.61 -1.68 -7.41
CA LEU A 145 5.22 -1.26 -7.47
C LEU A 145 5.03 -0.18 -8.52
N GLY A 146 3.87 -0.24 -9.17
CA GLY A 146 3.37 0.76 -10.09
C GLY A 146 1.97 1.18 -9.67
N ASP A 147 1.69 2.48 -9.73
CA ASP A 147 0.41 3.06 -9.33
C ASP A 147 -0.03 4.10 -10.35
N TRP A 148 -1.31 4.22 -10.54
CA TRP A 148 -1.93 5.30 -11.29
C TRP A 148 -3.17 5.80 -10.56
N GLU A 149 -3.43 7.10 -10.64
CA GLU A 149 -4.59 7.71 -10.03
C GLU A 149 -5.07 8.87 -10.88
N HIS A 150 -6.37 8.91 -11.15
CA HIS A 150 -7.07 10.06 -11.71
C HIS A 150 -7.94 10.69 -10.65
N ARG A 151 -7.82 12.02 -10.52
CA ARG A 151 -8.68 12.84 -9.67
C ARG A 151 -9.38 13.91 -10.48
N ASP A 152 -10.68 14.01 -10.29
CA ASP A 152 -11.48 15.09 -10.84
C ASP A 152 -11.24 16.40 -10.08
N ALA A 153 -11.45 17.52 -10.76
CA ALA A 153 -11.50 18.81 -10.11
C ALA A 153 -12.71 18.91 -9.18
N THR A 154 -12.47 19.20 -7.91
CA THR A 154 -13.53 19.30 -6.90
C THR A 154 -13.93 20.73 -6.59
N SER A 155 -13.13 21.71 -7.02
CA SER A 155 -13.39 23.15 -6.89
C SER A 155 -12.67 23.93 -7.98
N ALA A 156 -12.95 25.24 -8.07
CA ALA A 156 -12.28 26.12 -9.04
C ALA A 156 -10.75 26.27 -8.80
N THR A 157 -10.25 25.80 -7.67
CA THR A 157 -8.85 25.88 -7.27
C THR A 157 -8.16 24.51 -7.20
N ASP A 158 -8.91 23.42 -7.41
CA ASP A 158 -8.41 22.04 -7.42
C ASP A 158 -8.48 21.51 -8.85
N PHE A 159 -7.34 21.22 -9.44
CA PHE A 159 -7.25 20.80 -10.84
C PHE A 159 -7.41 19.28 -10.98
N ALA A 160 -8.22 18.87 -11.95
CA ALA A 160 -8.23 17.48 -12.37
C ALA A 160 -6.83 17.09 -12.84
N HIS A 161 -6.37 15.91 -12.39
CA HIS A 161 -5.02 15.46 -12.71
C HIS A 161 -4.92 13.94 -12.76
N PHE A 162 -3.95 13.48 -13.53
CA PHE A 162 -3.52 12.10 -13.58
C PHE A 162 -2.14 11.98 -12.95
N THR A 163 -2.02 11.04 -11.99
CA THR A 163 -0.77 10.70 -11.33
C THR A 163 -0.31 9.32 -11.76
N SER A 164 0.96 9.14 -12.05
CA SER A 164 1.60 7.86 -12.29
C SER A 164 2.83 7.75 -11.40
N THR A 165 2.88 6.72 -10.57
CA THR A 165 3.98 6.48 -9.63
C THR A 165 4.61 5.12 -9.89
N SER A 166 5.94 5.08 -9.93
CA SER A 166 6.72 3.86 -9.89
C SER A 166 7.63 3.89 -8.66
N ALA A 167 7.73 2.77 -7.95
CA ALA A 167 8.64 2.68 -6.83
C ALA A 167 9.29 1.29 -6.74
N ALA A 168 10.49 1.27 -6.18
CA ALA A 168 11.20 0.08 -5.77
C ALA A 168 11.48 0.17 -4.26
N GLN A 169 11.30 -0.94 -3.56
CA GLN A 169 11.59 -1.04 -2.13
C GLN A 169 12.36 -2.31 -1.86
N ALA A 170 13.26 -2.27 -0.89
CA ALA A 170 13.98 -3.45 -0.40
C ALA A 170 14.19 -3.34 1.11
N GLY A 171 14.21 -4.47 1.79
CA GLY A 171 14.35 -4.48 3.23
C GLY A 171 14.93 -5.77 3.78
N VAL A 172 15.26 -5.70 5.06
CA VAL A 172 15.72 -6.83 5.85
C VAL A 172 14.95 -6.84 7.16
N ASP A 173 14.66 -8.02 7.69
CA ASP A 173 14.01 -8.17 8.97
C ASP A 173 14.53 -9.36 9.77
N ALA A 174 14.34 -9.26 11.07
CA ALA A 174 14.57 -10.31 12.04
C ALA A 174 13.25 -10.71 12.69
N THR A 175 13.06 -11.99 12.92
CA THR A 175 11.87 -12.56 13.56
C THR A 175 12.28 -13.31 14.82
N TRP A 176 11.69 -12.94 15.94
CA TRP A 176 11.76 -13.63 17.22
C TRP A 176 10.45 -14.34 17.49
N LYS A 177 10.51 -15.60 17.93
CA LYS A 177 9.35 -16.40 18.33
C LYS A 177 9.39 -16.67 19.81
N GLY A 178 8.22 -16.76 20.44
CA GLY A 178 8.10 -17.13 21.85
C GLY A 178 8.62 -16.08 22.83
N LEU A 179 8.42 -14.78 22.54
CA LEU A 179 8.90 -13.68 23.39
C LEU A 179 8.07 -13.52 24.67
N ALA A 180 6.76 -13.45 24.53
CA ALA A 180 5.82 -13.28 25.65
C ALA A 180 4.95 -14.53 25.83
N ALA A 181 4.73 -15.33 24.79
CA ALA A 181 4.00 -16.58 24.79
C ALA A 181 4.58 -17.53 23.73
N SER A 182 4.39 -18.85 23.92
CA SER A 182 4.92 -19.85 22.98
C SER A 182 4.35 -19.76 21.56
N ASP A 183 3.20 -19.09 21.42
CA ASP A 183 2.43 -18.91 20.20
C ASP A 183 2.54 -17.48 19.62
N ASP A 184 3.54 -16.69 20.06
CA ASP A 184 3.76 -15.37 19.55
C ASP A 184 5.01 -15.24 18.67
N ALA A 185 5.05 -14.19 17.86
CA ALA A 185 6.23 -13.76 17.14
C ALA A 185 6.24 -12.24 16.96
N LEU A 186 7.44 -11.68 16.99
CA LEU A 186 7.73 -10.29 16.67
C LEU A 186 8.67 -10.24 15.47
N VAL A 187 8.30 -9.51 14.44
CA VAL A 187 9.15 -9.16 13.30
C VAL A 187 9.53 -7.70 13.42
N VAL A 188 10.79 -7.37 13.25
CA VAL A 188 11.27 -5.98 13.16
C VAL A 188 12.18 -5.85 11.96
N GLY A 189 11.97 -4.83 11.15
CA GLY A 189 12.74 -4.65 9.93
C GLY A 189 13.00 -3.20 9.53
N LEU A 190 13.91 -3.09 8.57
CA LEU A 190 14.33 -1.85 7.92
C LEU A 190 13.91 -1.90 6.45
N VAL A 191 13.50 -0.78 5.91
CA VAL A 191 13.18 -0.62 4.49
C VAL A 191 13.90 0.59 3.91
N GLY A 192 14.48 0.41 2.71
CA GLY A 192 14.91 1.47 1.81
C GLY A 192 14.03 1.50 0.57
N SER A 193 13.83 2.66 -0.01
CA SER A 193 13.00 2.83 -1.20
C SER A 193 13.54 3.89 -2.14
N TRP A 194 13.09 3.83 -3.40
CA TRP A 194 13.15 4.90 -4.36
C TRP A 194 11.78 5.06 -5.00
N THR A 195 11.30 6.28 -5.12
CA THR A 195 9.99 6.57 -5.72
C THR A 195 10.12 7.65 -6.77
N ASP A 196 9.36 7.54 -7.86
CA ASP A 196 9.25 8.51 -8.94
C ASP A 196 7.78 8.67 -9.34
N THR A 197 7.26 9.87 -9.13
CA THR A 197 5.86 10.24 -9.38
C THR A 197 5.79 11.32 -10.44
N HIS A 198 5.00 11.09 -11.47
CA HIS A 198 4.68 12.04 -12.52
C HIS A 198 3.21 12.45 -12.42
N VAL A 199 2.96 13.75 -12.52
CA VAL A 199 1.62 14.33 -12.49
C VAL A 199 1.40 15.15 -13.74
N SER A 200 0.28 14.95 -14.40
CA SER A 200 -0.20 15.77 -15.52
C SER A 200 -1.57 16.35 -15.18
N TYR A 201 -1.78 17.62 -15.46
CA TYR A 201 -3.02 18.32 -15.13
C TYR A 201 -3.87 18.47 -16.40
N ASP A 202 -5.15 18.09 -16.28
CA ASP A 202 -6.05 18.00 -17.41
C ASP A 202 -6.25 19.35 -18.11
N GLY A 203 -6.19 19.31 -19.44
CA GLY A 203 -6.39 20.51 -20.26
C GLY A 203 -5.28 21.56 -20.19
N THR A 204 -4.15 21.24 -19.53
CA THR A 204 -3.04 22.20 -19.37
C THR A 204 -1.70 21.54 -19.71
N PRO A 205 -0.66 22.32 -20.10
CA PRO A 205 0.68 21.78 -20.31
C PRO A 205 1.47 21.58 -19.02
N THR A 206 0.92 21.93 -17.86
CA THR A 206 1.60 21.84 -16.56
C THR A 206 1.87 20.39 -16.22
N LYS A 207 3.10 20.12 -15.79
CA LYS A 207 3.56 18.82 -15.32
C LYS A 207 4.34 18.98 -14.03
N THR A 208 4.20 17.99 -13.17
CA THR A 208 4.97 17.93 -11.93
C THR A 208 5.61 16.57 -11.78
N ARG A 209 6.81 16.53 -11.25
CA ARG A 209 7.53 15.32 -10.92
C ARG A 209 8.03 15.39 -9.49
N MET A 210 7.88 14.29 -8.75
CA MET A 210 8.45 14.13 -7.43
C MET A 210 9.23 12.82 -7.39
N SER A 211 10.53 12.87 -7.08
CA SER A 211 11.35 11.66 -7.02
C SER A 211 12.40 11.74 -5.93
N GLY A 212 12.74 10.60 -5.37
CA GLY A 212 13.80 10.53 -4.37
C GLY A 212 13.80 9.25 -3.54
N PRO A 213 14.82 9.11 -2.66
CA PRO A 213 14.95 7.99 -1.76
C PRO A 213 14.06 8.10 -0.53
N GLY A 214 13.81 6.95 0.10
CA GLY A 214 13.15 6.85 1.39
C GLY A 214 13.76 5.77 2.27
N VAL A 215 13.57 5.91 3.57
CA VAL A 215 13.99 4.93 4.58
C VAL A 215 12.88 4.77 5.61
N GLY A 216 12.79 3.59 6.21
CA GLY A 216 11.77 3.34 7.24
C GLY A 216 12.09 2.15 8.11
N LEU A 217 11.31 2.07 9.18
CA LEU A 217 11.25 0.97 10.12
C LEU A 217 9.86 0.36 10.05
N TYR A 218 9.77 -0.94 10.22
CA TYR A 218 8.50 -1.60 10.36
C TYR A 218 8.59 -2.72 11.39
N ASP A 219 7.47 -2.99 12.03
CA ASP A 219 7.31 -4.14 12.90
C ASP A 219 5.93 -4.76 12.74
N THR A 220 5.83 -6.05 13.10
CA THR A 220 4.56 -6.75 13.25
C THR A 220 4.66 -7.72 14.43
N TYR A 221 3.67 -7.64 15.31
CA TYR A 221 3.45 -8.61 16.37
C TYR A 221 2.31 -9.55 15.97
N VAL A 222 2.53 -10.85 16.13
CA VAL A 222 1.56 -11.90 15.81
C VAL A 222 1.37 -12.78 17.02
N ARG A 223 0.10 -13.07 17.38
CA ARG A 223 -0.25 -14.05 18.40
C ARG A 223 -1.56 -14.74 18.06
N GLY A 224 -1.48 -16.04 17.76
CA GLY A 224 -2.65 -16.77 17.28
C GLY A 224 -3.21 -16.12 16.02
N GLY A 225 -4.51 -15.82 15.98
CA GLY A 225 -5.15 -15.08 14.89
C GLY A 225 -4.92 -13.57 14.93
N PHE A 226 -4.53 -12.99 16.06
CA PHE A 226 -4.32 -11.56 16.22
C PHE A 226 -2.98 -11.12 15.63
N SER A 227 -2.97 -9.95 14.99
CA SER A 227 -1.75 -9.25 14.57
C SER A 227 -1.89 -7.73 14.64
N ALA A 228 -0.75 -7.09 14.90
CA ALA A 228 -0.62 -5.64 14.93
C ALA A 228 0.64 -5.22 14.15
N ASP A 229 0.47 -4.30 13.22
CA ASP A 229 1.56 -3.77 12.39
C ASP A 229 1.80 -2.29 12.69
N LEU A 230 3.05 -1.88 12.67
CA LEU A 230 3.44 -0.48 12.69
C LEU A 230 4.55 -0.24 11.66
N THR A 231 4.45 0.85 10.91
CA THR A 231 5.46 1.28 9.95
C THR A 231 5.71 2.77 10.11
N THR A 232 6.97 3.17 10.22
CA THR A 232 7.39 4.57 10.19
C THR A 232 8.34 4.78 9.02
N LYS A 233 8.12 5.82 8.22
CA LYS A 233 8.90 6.05 7.00
C LYS A 233 9.14 7.53 6.75
N PHE A 234 10.31 7.83 6.20
CA PHE A 234 10.74 9.14 5.73
C PHE A 234 11.11 9.04 4.25
N ASP A 235 10.51 9.89 3.40
CA ASP A 235 10.88 10.03 1.99
C ASP A 235 11.43 11.42 1.75
N PHE A 236 12.61 11.50 1.12
CA PHE A 236 13.33 12.73 0.79
C PHE A 236 13.21 12.97 -0.71
N LEU A 237 12.30 13.85 -1.11
CA LEU A 237 11.90 13.99 -2.49
C LEU A 237 12.34 15.34 -3.06
N GLN A 238 12.64 15.34 -4.34
CA GLN A 238 12.81 16.53 -5.15
C GLN A 238 11.55 16.75 -5.97
N LEU A 239 10.85 17.85 -5.72
CA LEU A 239 9.73 18.33 -6.49
C LEU A 239 10.26 19.18 -7.64
N THR A 240 9.74 18.97 -8.85
CA THR A 240 9.93 19.87 -10.00
C THR A 240 8.58 20.09 -10.67
N SER A 241 8.16 21.35 -10.81
CA SER A 241 6.93 21.75 -11.50
C SER A 241 7.28 22.56 -12.74
N ASP A 242 6.84 22.09 -13.89
CA ASP A 242 6.95 22.74 -15.18
C ASP A 242 5.56 23.25 -15.62
N PHE A 243 5.42 24.54 -15.79
CA PHE A 243 4.17 25.21 -16.17
C PHE A 243 4.00 25.35 -17.69
N GLY A 244 4.80 24.65 -18.50
CA GLY A 244 4.85 24.77 -19.96
C GLY A 244 5.85 25.84 -20.40
N SER A 245 5.73 26.33 -21.64
CA SER A 245 6.65 27.33 -22.23
C SER A 245 6.63 28.69 -21.55
N ALA A 246 6.26 28.72 -20.29
CA ALA A 246 6.02 29.89 -19.49
C ALA A 246 7.24 30.40 -18.76
N THR A 247 7.33 31.67 -18.66
CA THR A 247 7.94 32.33 -17.53
C THR A 247 6.93 32.34 -16.36
N PRO A 248 7.24 31.86 -15.17
CA PRO A 248 8.58 31.60 -14.66
C PRO A 248 9.18 30.26 -15.06
N ALA A 249 10.50 30.14 -14.87
CA ALA A 249 11.24 28.90 -15.01
C ALA A 249 10.63 27.77 -14.12
N PRO A 250 10.86 26.49 -14.43
CA PRO A 250 10.40 25.39 -13.60
C PRO A 250 10.79 25.59 -12.14
N THR A 251 9.82 25.39 -11.24
CA THR A 251 10.06 25.47 -9.80
C THR A 251 10.65 24.14 -9.32
N SER A 252 11.74 24.22 -8.57
CA SER A 252 12.37 23.03 -7.96
C SER A 252 12.51 23.25 -6.46
N VAL A 253 11.91 22.35 -5.67
CA VAL A 253 11.87 22.43 -4.22
C VAL A 253 12.08 21.04 -3.62
N GLY A 254 12.95 20.96 -2.60
CA GLY A 254 13.06 19.75 -1.79
C GLY A 254 11.84 19.62 -0.87
N LEU A 255 11.37 18.39 -0.65
CA LEU A 255 10.35 18.08 0.34
C LEU A 255 10.68 16.79 1.09
N THR A 256 10.20 16.69 2.32
CA THR A 256 10.32 15.49 3.14
C THR A 256 8.92 15.07 3.57
N ASN A 257 8.56 13.82 3.25
CA ASN A 257 7.40 13.17 3.84
C ASN A 257 7.85 12.38 5.07
N ALA A 258 7.24 12.62 6.21
CA ALA A 258 7.40 11.82 7.42
C ALA A 258 6.05 11.19 7.75
N GLY A 259 6.02 9.87 7.92
CA GLY A 259 4.74 9.21 8.14
C GLY A 259 4.82 8.01 9.07
N VAL A 260 3.67 7.68 9.64
CA VAL A 260 3.43 6.47 10.44
C VAL A 260 2.12 5.83 10.02
N SER A 261 2.12 4.51 9.91
CA SER A 261 0.92 3.72 9.59
C SER A 261 0.83 2.55 10.56
N GLY A 262 -0.36 2.28 11.08
CA GLY A 262 -0.63 1.15 11.96
C GLY A 262 -1.90 0.42 11.57
N ASN A 263 -1.90 -0.93 11.72
CA ASN A 263 -3.07 -1.77 11.47
C ASN A 263 -3.21 -2.82 12.57
N LEU A 264 -4.45 -3.14 12.89
CA LEU A 264 -4.84 -4.25 13.74
C LEU A 264 -5.70 -5.21 12.93
N GLN A 265 -5.44 -6.51 13.07
CA GLN A 265 -6.15 -7.54 12.31
C GLN A 265 -6.38 -8.78 13.17
N TYR A 266 -7.41 -9.53 12.82
CA TYR A 266 -7.70 -10.81 13.44
C TYR A 266 -8.10 -11.86 12.41
N LYS A 267 -7.23 -12.83 12.13
CA LYS A 267 -7.50 -13.92 11.19
C LYS A 267 -8.37 -14.98 11.87
N GLN A 268 -9.59 -15.14 11.37
CA GLN A 268 -10.55 -16.16 11.79
C GLN A 268 -10.59 -17.27 10.75
N ASP A 269 -10.24 -18.48 11.14
CA ASP A 269 -10.37 -19.68 10.32
C ASP A 269 -11.86 -20.05 10.21
N LEU A 270 -12.36 -20.21 8.99
CA LEU A 270 -13.72 -20.61 8.66
C LEU A 270 -13.85 -22.10 8.35
N GLY A 271 -12.73 -22.83 8.40
CA GLY A 271 -12.65 -24.22 7.92
C GLY A 271 -12.54 -24.32 6.38
N HIS A 272 -12.33 -25.55 5.88
CA HIS A 272 -12.14 -25.82 4.45
C HIS A 272 -11.06 -24.93 3.81
N ASP A 273 -9.96 -24.72 4.55
CA ASP A 273 -8.80 -23.91 4.13
C ASP A 273 -9.11 -22.43 3.84
N SER A 274 -10.28 -21.95 4.27
CA SER A 274 -10.71 -20.56 4.09
C SER A 274 -10.67 -19.76 5.38
N PHE A 275 -10.49 -18.45 5.26
CA PHE A 275 -10.45 -17.52 6.39
C PHE A 275 -11.09 -16.17 6.07
N VAL A 276 -11.42 -15.44 7.13
CA VAL A 276 -11.75 -14.02 7.09
C VAL A 276 -10.87 -13.28 8.08
N GLU A 277 -10.43 -12.08 7.73
CA GLU A 277 -9.56 -11.25 8.56
C GLU A 277 -10.09 -9.81 8.58
N PRO A 278 -10.98 -9.46 9.54
CA PRO A 278 -11.32 -8.07 9.79
C PRO A 278 -10.07 -7.27 10.12
N THR A 279 -9.99 -6.06 9.61
CA THR A 279 -8.85 -5.15 9.74
C THR A 279 -9.31 -3.73 9.99
N GLY A 280 -8.55 -3.00 10.78
CA GLY A 280 -8.72 -1.57 10.99
C GLY A 280 -7.36 -0.91 11.18
N GLY A 281 -7.22 0.31 10.71
CA GLY A 281 -5.93 0.97 10.76
C GLY A 281 -6.01 2.47 10.55
N PHE A 282 -4.85 3.08 10.67
CA PHE A 282 -4.65 4.50 10.41
C PHE A 282 -3.33 4.72 9.67
N SER A 283 -3.22 5.87 9.02
CA SER A 283 -1.93 6.41 8.56
C SER A 283 -1.92 7.92 8.73
N PHE A 284 -0.81 8.42 9.23
CA PHE A 284 -0.54 9.84 9.36
C PHE A 284 0.68 10.20 8.54
N THR A 285 0.57 11.25 7.74
CA THR A 285 1.66 11.77 6.91
C THR A 285 1.82 13.27 7.18
N ARG A 286 3.03 13.72 7.38
CA ARG A 286 3.42 15.13 7.39
C ARG A 286 4.36 15.39 6.23
N THR A 287 3.97 16.30 5.34
CA THR A 287 4.79 16.82 4.25
C THR A 287 5.41 18.14 4.68
N MET A 288 6.73 18.20 4.67
CA MET A 288 7.52 19.38 5.03
C MET A 288 8.28 19.85 3.80
N PHE A 289 8.12 21.11 3.44
CA PHE A 289 8.79 21.68 2.28
C PHE A 289 10.09 22.40 2.66
N GLY A 290 11.10 22.29 1.80
CA GLY A 290 12.39 22.93 1.97
C GLY A 290 12.34 24.46 1.78
N SER A 291 13.48 25.10 1.97
CA SER A 291 13.64 26.55 1.82
C SER A 291 13.25 27.01 0.41
N GLY A 292 12.58 28.15 0.32
CA GLY A 292 12.07 28.70 -0.95
C GLY A 292 10.68 28.20 -1.37
N ALA A 293 10.12 27.23 -0.67
CA ALA A 293 8.80 26.69 -0.98
C ALA A 293 7.69 27.74 -0.83
N GLU A 294 7.76 28.60 0.19
CA GLU A 294 6.79 29.67 0.41
C GLU A 294 6.70 30.64 -0.78
N ALA A 295 7.83 30.94 -1.44
CA ALA A 295 7.86 31.74 -2.64
C ALA A 295 7.10 31.10 -3.82
N SER A 296 6.96 29.77 -3.77
CA SER A 296 6.18 28.98 -4.73
C SER A 296 4.75 28.69 -4.25
N GLY A 297 4.32 29.30 -3.15
CA GLY A 297 2.99 29.13 -2.57
C GLY A 297 2.79 27.81 -1.81
N LEU A 298 3.86 27.06 -1.51
CA LEU A 298 3.81 25.79 -0.79
C LEU A 298 3.98 26.01 0.72
N ALA A 299 3.23 25.26 1.51
CA ALA A 299 3.35 25.23 2.97
C ALA A 299 3.28 23.78 3.46
N ASP A 300 3.84 23.51 4.63
CA ASP A 300 3.76 22.22 5.28
C ASP A 300 2.31 21.75 5.40
N SER A 301 2.10 20.45 5.34
CA SER A 301 0.78 19.84 5.44
C SER A 301 0.78 18.59 6.31
N SER A 302 -0.40 18.22 6.79
CA SER A 302 -0.63 16.99 7.53
C SER A 302 -1.89 16.30 7.00
N ASP A 303 -1.83 14.97 6.88
CA ASP A 303 -2.93 14.12 6.47
C ASP A 303 -3.07 12.96 7.45
N LEU A 304 -4.28 12.72 7.96
CA LEU A 304 -4.62 11.57 8.78
C LEU A 304 -5.74 10.78 8.10
N ARG A 305 -5.43 9.57 7.71
CA ARG A 305 -6.37 8.59 7.16
C ARG A 305 -6.76 7.57 8.21
N LEU A 306 -8.05 7.24 8.28
CA LEU A 306 -8.58 6.08 8.98
C LEU A 306 -9.13 5.09 7.97
N GLN A 307 -8.97 3.80 8.24
CA GLN A 307 -9.43 2.73 7.35
C GLN A 307 -9.97 1.54 8.14
N ALA A 308 -10.96 0.85 7.57
CA ALA A 308 -11.49 -0.40 8.11
C ALA A 308 -12.01 -1.29 6.98
N GLY A 309 -11.98 -2.60 7.20
CA GLY A 309 -12.47 -3.55 6.22
C GLY A 309 -12.23 -5.00 6.61
N ALA A 310 -12.15 -5.87 5.62
CA ALA A 310 -11.85 -7.27 5.84
C ALA A 310 -11.12 -7.87 4.63
N ARG A 311 -10.32 -8.89 4.88
CA ARG A 311 -9.69 -9.75 3.88
C ARG A 311 -10.33 -11.14 3.95
N TRP A 312 -10.66 -11.71 2.81
CA TRP A 312 -11.09 -13.08 2.64
C TRP A 312 -10.07 -13.83 1.82
N GLY A 313 -9.80 -15.06 2.17
CA GLY A 313 -8.86 -15.86 1.41
C GLY A 313 -9.02 -17.36 1.65
N ALA A 314 -8.27 -18.11 0.87
CA ALA A 314 -8.13 -19.55 1.04
C ALA A 314 -6.67 -19.93 0.85
N SER A 315 -6.22 -20.99 1.52
CA SER A 315 -4.85 -21.46 1.44
C SER A 315 -4.84 -22.96 1.18
N TRP A 316 -4.12 -23.39 0.17
CA TRP A 316 -3.92 -24.82 -0.12
C TRP A 316 -2.49 -25.10 -0.57
N THR A 317 -2.08 -26.33 -0.46
CA THR A 317 -0.73 -26.76 -0.86
C THR A 317 -0.79 -27.68 -2.07
N VAL A 318 0.00 -27.35 -3.10
CA VAL A 318 0.19 -28.19 -4.29
C VAL A 318 1.66 -28.61 -4.31
N ASN A 319 1.91 -29.90 -4.07
CA ASN A 319 3.25 -30.43 -3.82
C ASN A 319 3.91 -29.74 -2.60
N THR A 320 4.94 -28.92 -2.87
CA THR A 320 5.69 -28.17 -1.84
C THR A 320 5.37 -26.68 -1.83
N VAL A 321 4.47 -26.22 -2.72
CA VAL A 321 4.12 -24.80 -2.86
C VAL A 321 2.80 -24.54 -2.14
N SER A 322 2.80 -23.66 -1.16
CA SER A 322 1.58 -23.10 -0.59
C SER A 322 1.10 -21.92 -1.44
N ILE A 323 -0.20 -21.94 -1.77
CA ILE A 323 -0.86 -20.94 -2.62
C ILE A 323 -1.99 -20.32 -1.80
N GLU A 324 -1.95 -19.01 -1.61
CA GLU A 324 -2.97 -18.28 -0.86
C GLU A 324 -3.48 -17.09 -1.69
N PRO A 325 -4.55 -17.24 -2.49
CA PRO A 325 -5.28 -16.10 -3.02
C PRO A 325 -6.12 -15.45 -1.94
N SER A 326 -6.24 -14.13 -2.00
CA SER A 326 -7.08 -13.35 -1.10
C SER A 326 -7.63 -12.11 -1.79
N LEU A 327 -8.72 -11.59 -1.22
CA LEU A 327 -9.35 -10.35 -1.62
C LEU A 327 -9.58 -9.52 -0.36
N LYS A 328 -8.95 -8.35 -0.27
CA LYS A 328 -9.18 -7.39 0.79
C LYS A 328 -10.09 -6.29 0.27
N THR A 329 -11.05 -5.87 1.07
CA THR A 329 -11.90 -4.71 0.81
C THR A 329 -11.80 -3.76 1.99
N LEU A 330 -11.60 -2.48 1.69
CA LEU A 330 -11.50 -1.43 2.69
C LEU A 330 -12.46 -0.28 2.36
N VAL A 331 -12.88 0.41 3.39
CA VAL A 331 -13.37 1.78 3.33
C VAL A 331 -12.40 2.66 4.09
N TYR A 332 -12.12 3.84 3.56
CA TYR A 332 -11.21 4.79 4.20
C TYR A 332 -11.69 6.22 4.04
N SER A 333 -11.20 7.08 4.91
CA SER A 333 -11.45 8.53 4.86
C SER A 333 -10.24 9.29 5.40
N ASP A 334 -9.88 10.37 4.72
CA ASP A 334 -8.90 11.35 5.18
C ASP A 334 -9.63 12.30 6.14
N VAL A 335 -9.48 12.05 7.46
CA VAL A 335 -10.25 12.75 8.51
C VAL A 335 -9.62 14.07 8.94
N ILE A 336 -8.31 14.21 8.71
CA ILE A 336 -7.58 15.47 8.87
C ILE A 336 -6.79 15.68 7.57
N VAL A 337 -7.00 16.82 6.93
CA VAL A 337 -6.18 17.30 5.82
C VAL A 337 -5.95 18.78 6.09
N ASP A 338 -4.72 19.16 6.42
CA ASP A 338 -4.39 20.51 6.82
C ASP A 338 -3.12 21.01 6.13
N GLY A 339 -3.04 22.31 5.82
CA GLY A 339 -1.89 22.94 5.20
C GLY A 339 -1.78 22.72 3.69
N GLY A 340 -0.57 22.73 3.18
CA GLY A 340 -0.20 22.47 1.77
C GLY A 340 -0.07 23.73 0.91
N THR A 341 -0.72 24.85 1.25
CA THR A 341 -0.63 26.12 0.52
C THR A 341 -0.46 27.30 1.47
N THR A 342 0.26 28.34 1.03
CA THR A 342 0.33 29.58 1.79
C THR A 342 -0.92 30.42 1.57
N ALA A 343 -1.33 31.21 2.57
CA ALA A 343 -2.47 32.14 2.46
C ALA A 343 -2.34 33.13 1.32
N THR A 344 -1.13 33.40 0.85
CA THR A 344 -0.84 34.33 -0.28
C THR A 344 -1.05 33.66 -1.64
N ALA A 345 -0.97 32.33 -1.73
CA ALA A 345 -1.19 31.57 -2.97
C ALA A 345 -2.68 31.41 -3.31
N VAL A 346 -3.54 31.49 -2.31
CA VAL A 346 -4.98 31.31 -2.46
C VAL A 346 -5.68 32.51 -1.86
N ALA A 347 -6.33 33.31 -2.69
CA ALA A 347 -7.08 34.51 -2.26
C ALA A 347 -8.32 34.21 -1.38
N ALA A 348 -8.60 32.91 -1.13
CA ALA A 348 -9.60 32.43 -0.20
C ALA A 348 -9.06 31.16 0.48
N SER A 349 -9.33 30.98 1.76
CA SER A 349 -9.06 29.75 2.49
C SER A 349 -9.79 28.58 1.79
N VAL A 350 -9.06 27.83 0.99
CA VAL A 350 -9.62 26.62 0.36
C VAL A 350 -9.61 25.54 1.42
N SER A 351 -10.79 25.24 1.94
CA SER A 351 -10.97 24.02 2.73
C SER A 351 -10.54 22.81 1.89
N PRO A 352 -9.80 21.86 2.47
CA PRO A 352 -9.43 20.65 1.77
C PRO A 352 -10.71 19.93 1.30
N THR A 353 -10.91 19.87 -0.01
CA THR A 353 -12.14 19.37 -0.63
C THR A 353 -12.35 17.87 -0.42
N ASP A 354 -11.34 17.16 0.06
CA ASP A 354 -11.34 15.71 0.26
C ASP A 354 -11.48 15.27 1.72
N GLN A 355 -11.45 16.22 2.66
CA GLN A 355 -11.57 15.88 4.08
C GLN A 355 -12.95 15.25 4.38
N GLY A 356 -12.93 14.09 5.05
CA GLY A 356 -14.13 13.38 5.46
C GLY A 356 -14.85 12.60 4.35
N LYS A 357 -14.41 12.65 3.10
CA LYS A 357 -14.98 11.82 2.03
C LYS A 357 -14.65 10.35 2.26
N VAL A 358 -15.67 9.50 2.15
CA VAL A 358 -15.51 8.05 2.26
C VAL A 358 -15.20 7.48 0.88
N ARG A 359 -14.17 6.64 0.80
CA ARG A 359 -13.70 5.98 -0.41
C ARG A 359 -13.59 4.48 -0.20
N GLY A 360 -13.67 3.74 -1.30
CA GLY A 360 -13.54 2.29 -1.33
C GLY A 360 -12.21 1.85 -1.93
N GLU A 361 -11.75 0.68 -1.49
CA GLU A 361 -10.56 0.02 -1.98
C GLU A 361 -10.81 -1.48 -2.07
N VAL A 362 -10.32 -2.11 -3.13
CA VAL A 362 -10.39 -3.56 -3.35
C VAL A 362 -9.02 -4.06 -3.79
N ASP A 363 -8.44 -4.99 -3.03
CA ASP A 363 -7.07 -5.46 -3.20
C ASP A 363 -7.06 -6.99 -3.40
N PRO A 364 -7.07 -7.50 -4.62
CA PRO A 364 -6.75 -8.89 -4.90
C PRO A 364 -5.26 -9.16 -4.66
N ALA A 365 -4.94 -10.31 -4.07
CA ALA A 365 -3.56 -10.75 -3.86
C ALA A 365 -3.42 -12.26 -4.04
N LEU A 366 -2.22 -12.67 -4.45
CA LEU A 366 -1.79 -14.06 -4.55
C LEU A 366 -0.43 -14.21 -3.86
N ASN A 367 -0.41 -14.92 -2.74
CA ASN A 367 0.81 -15.27 -2.02
C ASN A 367 1.24 -16.69 -2.39
N LEU A 368 2.54 -16.87 -2.63
CA LEU A 368 3.17 -18.14 -2.97
C LEU A 368 4.32 -18.40 -1.99
N ASP A 369 4.29 -19.52 -1.30
CA ASP A 369 5.42 -20.01 -0.50
C ASP A 369 6.00 -21.27 -1.17
N PHE A 370 7.22 -21.17 -1.67
CA PHE A 370 7.89 -22.26 -2.39
C PHE A 370 8.60 -23.24 -1.46
N GLY A 371 8.52 -23.04 -0.13
CA GLY A 371 9.36 -23.74 0.82
C GLY A 371 10.82 -23.24 0.77
N SER A 372 11.69 -23.89 1.55
CA SER A 372 13.12 -23.54 1.62
C SER A 372 13.38 -22.04 1.90
N GLY A 373 12.38 -21.32 2.46
CA GLY A 373 12.44 -19.91 2.82
C GLY A 373 12.26 -18.95 1.65
N TYR A 374 11.85 -19.37 0.48
CA TYR A 374 11.50 -18.48 -0.64
C TYR A 374 10.00 -18.25 -0.70
N SER A 375 9.59 -17.00 -0.86
CA SER A 375 8.20 -16.65 -1.14
C SER A 375 8.11 -15.51 -2.15
N ALA A 376 6.96 -15.44 -2.83
CA ALA A 376 6.62 -14.36 -3.73
C ALA A 376 5.17 -13.93 -3.48
N ALA A 377 4.84 -12.68 -3.77
CA ALA A 377 3.46 -12.23 -3.80
C ALA A 377 3.24 -11.27 -4.97
N LEU A 378 2.07 -11.41 -5.59
CA LEU A 378 1.53 -10.49 -6.56
C LEU A 378 0.25 -9.90 -5.97
N SER A 379 0.14 -8.59 -5.92
CA SER A 379 -1.08 -7.92 -5.48
C SER A 379 -1.46 -6.79 -6.43
N GLY A 380 -2.76 -6.52 -6.50
CA GLY A 380 -3.33 -5.37 -7.16
C GLY A 380 -4.14 -4.56 -6.17
N GLN A 381 -4.47 -3.33 -6.53
CA GLN A 381 -5.35 -2.46 -5.76
C GLN A 381 -6.19 -1.65 -6.73
N VAL A 382 -7.47 -1.48 -6.43
CA VAL A 382 -8.36 -0.55 -7.10
C VAL A 382 -8.97 0.36 -6.05
N ARG A 383 -8.79 1.66 -6.20
CA ARG A 383 -9.33 2.71 -5.33
C ARG A 383 -10.38 3.49 -6.10
N PHE A 384 -11.51 3.74 -5.46
CA PHE A 384 -12.62 4.45 -6.08
C PHE A 384 -13.42 5.27 -5.06
N GLY A 385 -14.04 6.32 -5.56
CA GLY A 385 -14.88 7.21 -4.76
C GLY A 385 -15.26 8.44 -5.56
N GLU A 386 -15.93 9.39 -4.91
CA GLU A 386 -16.29 10.65 -5.56
C GLU A 386 -15.03 11.38 -6.07
N GLY A 387 -14.96 11.55 -7.40
CA GLY A 387 -13.85 12.24 -8.04
C GLY A 387 -12.50 11.54 -7.93
N LEU A 388 -12.48 10.20 -7.68
CA LEU A 388 -11.25 9.43 -7.59
C LEU A 388 -11.42 8.05 -8.23
N LEU A 389 -10.49 7.71 -9.11
CA LEU A 389 -10.28 6.36 -9.63
C LEU A 389 -8.78 6.10 -9.71
N GLY A 390 -8.32 5.02 -9.11
CA GLY A 390 -6.91 4.66 -9.13
C GLY A 390 -6.69 3.18 -9.03
N GLY A 391 -5.47 2.75 -9.32
CA GLY A 391 -5.08 1.36 -9.17
C GLY A 391 -3.58 1.18 -9.07
N SER A 392 -3.17 0.07 -8.47
CA SER A 392 -1.77 -0.30 -8.38
C SER A 392 -1.53 -1.77 -8.61
N VAL A 393 -0.30 -2.10 -8.95
CA VAL A 393 0.21 -3.48 -9.02
C VAL A 393 1.52 -3.53 -8.26
N ASN A 394 1.70 -4.58 -7.47
CA ASN A 394 2.88 -4.81 -6.65
C ASN A 394 3.34 -6.26 -6.82
N LEU A 395 4.63 -6.45 -7.06
CA LEU A 395 5.30 -7.75 -7.07
C LEU A 395 6.42 -7.74 -6.04
N ASN A 396 6.39 -8.69 -5.12
CA ASN A 396 7.45 -8.86 -4.14
C ASN A 396 8.07 -10.26 -4.17
N LEU A 397 9.34 -10.32 -3.76
CA LEU A 397 10.11 -11.53 -3.58
C LEU A 397 10.79 -11.47 -2.22
N ARG A 398 10.82 -12.59 -1.50
CA ARG A 398 11.41 -12.69 -0.17
C ARG A 398 12.23 -13.97 -0.02
N LYS A 399 13.34 -13.87 0.69
CA LYS A 399 14.16 -14.99 1.15
C LYS A 399 14.35 -14.90 2.65
N GLN A 400 14.08 -16.02 3.34
CA GLN A 400 14.33 -16.22 4.77
C GLN A 400 15.40 -17.29 4.96
N TRP A 401 16.26 -17.16 5.98
CA TRP A 401 17.32 -18.11 6.36
C TRP A 401 17.45 -18.22 7.88
#